data_289f69e63348b5fc6b1a29e6337fcca7
#
_entry.id   289f69e63348b5fc6b1a29e6337fcca7
#
_cell.length_a   1.000
_cell.length_b   1.000
_cell.length_c   1.000
_cell.angle_alpha   90.00
_cell.angle_beta   90.00
_cell.angle_gamma   90.00
#
_symmetry.space_group_name_H-M   'P 1'
#
loop_
_entity.id
_entity.type
_entity.pdbx_description
1 polymer ?
#
loop_
_entity_poly.entity_id
_entity_poly.type
_entity_poly.pdbx_seq_one_letter_code
_entity_poly.pdbx_strand_id
1 'polypeptide(L)'
;MKLTMRDIAARAKVSPATVSNALNGRPGVSDSVKEHILTIAREMGYQSARDAGKANRYVRLIIYRSHGIVVADTPFFAELIESIQCECHQEGLELMISHVHAREDDDFEAQIRAFCSEKCAGIILLATEMTPEELSQFTDLRSPMVVLDNSFASENVHSVVMNNWEAGYLAARELLDAGHRDIGHITSSVPFRNNTERTQGFRAGLAEAGLELPEEKIYPVLPAMNGAYEDMRRLLKERGRLPGALFAGNDWMAIGSMRAIQEAGYRVPEDVSIVGDRKSVV
;
A
#
# COMPACT_ATOMS: atom_id res chain seq x y z
N MET A 1 -0.56 12.93 -36.58
CA MET A 1 -1.41 12.28 -37.62
C MET A 1 -1.76 10.89 -37.08
N LYS A 2 -3.03 10.51 -37.01
CA LYS A 2 -3.44 9.22 -36.41
C LYS A 2 -3.13 8.10 -37.39
N LEU A 3 -2.25 7.16 -37.04
CA LEU A 3 -1.89 6.00 -37.84
C LEU A 3 -3.12 5.10 -38.08
N THR A 4 -3.26 4.61 -39.30
CA THR A 4 -4.40 3.79 -39.74
C THR A 4 -3.93 2.41 -40.21
N MET A 5 -4.86 1.43 -40.25
CA MET A 5 -4.58 0.11 -40.85
C MET A 5 -4.10 0.18 -42.31
N ARG A 6 -4.44 1.26 -43.02
CA ARG A 6 -4.00 1.48 -44.42
C ARG A 6 -2.50 1.82 -44.46
N ASP A 7 -1.99 2.53 -43.46
CA ASP A 7 -0.56 2.89 -43.40
C ASP A 7 0.29 1.65 -43.12
N ILE A 8 -0.18 0.73 -42.26
CA ILE A 8 0.46 -0.57 -42.04
C ILE A 8 0.41 -1.42 -43.29
N ALA A 9 -0.75 -1.47 -43.96
CA ALA A 9 -0.93 -2.23 -45.18
C ALA A 9 0.07 -1.78 -46.29
N ALA A 10 0.23 -0.46 -46.45
CA ALA A 10 1.17 0.12 -47.37
C ALA A 10 2.65 -0.30 -47.05
N ARG A 11 3.00 -0.24 -45.76
CA ARG A 11 4.38 -0.58 -45.32
C ARG A 11 4.66 -2.09 -45.35
N ALA A 12 3.65 -2.94 -45.01
CA ALA A 12 3.76 -4.39 -45.06
C ALA A 12 3.57 -4.97 -46.50
N LYS A 13 3.20 -4.13 -47.47
CA LYS A 13 2.89 -4.51 -48.87
C LYS A 13 1.78 -5.59 -48.94
N VAL A 14 0.75 -5.48 -48.14
CA VAL A 14 -0.42 -6.38 -48.10
C VAL A 14 -1.74 -5.59 -48.17
N SER A 15 -2.85 -6.28 -48.35
CA SER A 15 -4.14 -5.60 -48.37
C SER A 15 -4.57 -5.13 -46.94
N PRO A 16 -5.35 -4.07 -46.81
CA PRO A 16 -5.94 -3.67 -45.52
C PRO A 16 -6.76 -4.79 -44.85
N ALA A 17 -7.38 -5.66 -45.64
CA ALA A 17 -8.11 -6.84 -45.15
C ALA A 17 -7.15 -7.86 -44.51
N THR A 18 -5.96 -8.09 -45.11
CA THR A 18 -4.92 -8.96 -44.58
C THR A 18 -4.40 -8.42 -43.26
N VAL A 19 -4.17 -7.10 -43.17
CA VAL A 19 -3.77 -6.44 -41.91
C VAL A 19 -4.85 -6.60 -40.84
N SER A 20 -6.12 -6.38 -41.20
CA SER A 20 -7.26 -6.58 -40.28
C SER A 20 -7.34 -8.01 -39.74
N ASN A 21 -7.16 -9.02 -40.63
CA ASN A 21 -7.18 -10.42 -40.22
C ASN A 21 -5.99 -10.78 -39.32
N ALA A 22 -4.79 -10.32 -39.64
CA ALA A 22 -3.58 -10.53 -38.84
C ALA A 22 -3.72 -9.92 -37.44
N LEU A 23 -4.13 -8.66 -37.35
CA LEU A 23 -4.33 -7.93 -36.08
C LEU A 23 -5.48 -8.52 -35.22
N ASN A 24 -6.49 -9.10 -35.85
CA ASN A 24 -7.65 -9.69 -35.15
C ASN A 24 -7.55 -11.20 -34.93
N GLY A 25 -6.44 -11.84 -35.33
CA GLY A 25 -6.26 -13.30 -35.20
C GLY A 25 -7.25 -14.12 -36.03
N ARG A 26 -7.78 -13.58 -37.11
CA ARG A 26 -8.72 -14.27 -37.98
C ARG A 26 -7.99 -15.23 -38.94
N PRO A 27 -8.61 -16.35 -39.34
CA PRO A 27 -8.04 -17.27 -40.31
C PRO A 27 -7.84 -16.59 -41.68
N GLY A 28 -6.92 -17.12 -42.50
CA GLY A 28 -6.64 -16.61 -43.83
C GLY A 28 -5.36 -15.82 -44.00
N VAL A 29 -4.50 -15.78 -42.98
CA VAL A 29 -3.16 -15.18 -43.00
C VAL A 29 -2.18 -16.22 -42.44
N SER A 30 -1.06 -16.49 -43.16
CA SER A 30 -0.02 -17.39 -42.67
C SER A 30 0.71 -16.79 -41.44
N ASP A 31 1.24 -17.65 -40.56
CA ASP A 31 1.89 -17.20 -39.32
C ASP A 31 3.07 -16.27 -39.61
N SER A 32 3.84 -16.50 -40.65
CA SER A 32 4.98 -15.64 -41.06
C SER A 32 4.51 -14.23 -41.47
N VAL A 33 3.41 -14.14 -42.22
CA VAL A 33 2.85 -12.84 -42.64
C VAL A 33 2.21 -12.13 -41.47
N LYS A 34 1.58 -12.87 -40.56
CA LYS A 34 1.01 -12.32 -39.33
C LYS A 34 2.08 -11.71 -38.44
N GLU A 35 3.19 -12.42 -38.23
CA GLU A 35 4.33 -11.95 -37.42
C GLU A 35 4.98 -10.70 -38.01
N HIS A 36 5.14 -10.69 -39.33
CA HIS A 36 5.66 -9.52 -40.06
C HIS A 36 4.78 -8.29 -39.89
N ILE A 37 3.44 -8.45 -40.03
CA ILE A 37 2.45 -7.36 -39.83
C ILE A 37 2.48 -6.86 -38.41
N LEU A 38 2.53 -7.74 -37.39
CA LEU A 38 2.57 -7.39 -35.97
C LEU A 38 3.86 -6.63 -35.62
N THR A 39 4.98 -6.99 -36.23
CA THR A 39 6.28 -6.28 -36.07
C THR A 39 6.17 -4.87 -36.61
N ILE A 40 5.70 -4.70 -37.85
CA ILE A 40 5.52 -3.39 -38.48
C ILE A 40 4.53 -2.51 -37.68
N ALA A 41 3.45 -3.10 -37.20
CA ALA A 41 2.47 -2.37 -36.39
C ALA A 41 3.09 -1.82 -35.08
N ARG A 42 3.92 -2.63 -34.40
CA ARG A 42 4.69 -2.20 -33.20
C ARG A 42 5.70 -1.09 -33.52
N GLU A 43 6.52 -1.27 -34.57
CA GLU A 43 7.51 -0.27 -35.00
C GLU A 43 6.87 1.07 -35.36
N MET A 44 5.67 1.02 -35.95
CA MET A 44 4.90 2.23 -36.31
C MET A 44 4.14 2.82 -35.12
N GLY A 45 4.07 2.15 -33.95
CA GLY A 45 3.28 2.59 -32.82
C GLY A 45 1.75 2.50 -33.05
N TYR A 46 1.31 1.61 -33.95
CA TYR A 46 -0.09 1.39 -34.22
C TYR A 46 -0.76 0.57 -33.09
N GLN A 47 -1.76 1.16 -32.46
CA GLN A 47 -2.63 0.45 -31.52
C GLN A 47 -3.93 0.07 -32.25
N SER A 48 -4.23 -1.23 -32.32
CA SER A 48 -5.53 -1.68 -32.86
C SER A 48 -6.69 -1.21 -31.96
N ALA A 49 -7.89 -1.05 -32.55
CA ALA A 49 -9.07 -0.72 -31.73
C ALA A 49 -9.36 -1.79 -30.64
N ARG A 50 -8.84 -3.01 -30.84
CA ARG A 50 -8.94 -4.12 -29.89
C ARG A 50 -7.89 -4.02 -28.80
N ASP A 51 -6.70 -3.51 -29.10
CA ASP A 51 -5.64 -3.23 -28.13
C ASP A 51 -5.95 -1.94 -27.35
N ALA A 52 -6.55 -0.94 -28.01
CA ALA A 52 -7.09 0.24 -27.35
C ALA A 52 -8.26 -0.11 -26.39
N GLY A 53 -9.09 -1.10 -26.75
CA GLY A 53 -10.15 -1.64 -25.89
C GLY A 53 -9.60 -2.53 -24.76
N LYS A 54 -8.47 -3.22 -24.96
CA LYS A 54 -7.78 -3.99 -23.93
C LYS A 54 -6.92 -3.10 -23.03
N ALA A 55 -6.24 -2.10 -23.58
CA ALA A 55 -5.40 -1.17 -22.83
C ALA A 55 -6.18 -0.39 -21.75
N ASN A 56 -7.50 -0.24 -21.91
CA ASN A 56 -8.37 0.43 -20.93
C ASN A 56 -9.16 -0.54 -20.02
N ARG A 57 -8.85 -1.84 -20.00
CA ARG A 57 -9.63 -2.83 -19.25
C ARG A 57 -8.91 -3.36 -18.00
N TYR A 58 -7.86 -2.73 -17.56
CA TYR A 58 -7.23 -3.10 -16.30
C TYR A 58 -6.99 -1.88 -15.42
N VAL A 59 -7.03 -2.13 -14.12
CA VAL A 59 -6.56 -1.23 -13.07
C VAL A 59 -5.15 -1.68 -12.68
N ARG A 60 -4.22 -0.73 -12.56
CA ARG A 60 -2.89 -1.01 -12.03
C ARG A 60 -2.85 -0.69 -10.54
N LEU A 61 -2.54 -1.68 -9.73
CA LEU A 61 -2.18 -1.50 -8.33
C LEU A 61 -0.65 -1.40 -8.25
N ILE A 62 -0.15 -0.23 -7.86
CA ILE A 62 1.27 0.00 -7.59
C ILE A 62 1.46 -0.10 -6.07
N ILE A 63 2.22 -1.09 -5.63
CA ILE A 63 2.62 -1.26 -4.24
C ILE A 63 3.99 -0.61 -4.08
N TYR A 64 3.99 0.60 -3.50
CA TYR A 64 5.19 1.38 -3.30
C TYR A 64 5.82 1.06 -1.94
N ARG A 65 7.12 0.74 -1.96
CA ARG A 65 7.91 0.48 -0.77
C ARG A 65 9.11 1.43 -0.73
N SER A 66 9.12 2.33 0.24
CA SER A 66 10.27 3.22 0.48
C SER A 66 11.40 2.46 1.18
N HIS A 67 11.05 1.64 2.17
CA HIS A 67 11.97 0.82 2.96
C HIS A 67 11.47 -0.62 3.17
N GLY A 68 10.25 -0.96 2.76
CA GLY A 68 9.69 -2.30 2.80
C GLY A 68 9.40 -2.89 4.19
N ILE A 69 9.43 -2.05 5.25
CA ILE A 69 9.29 -2.53 6.63
C ILE A 69 7.83 -2.53 7.08
N VAL A 70 7.03 -1.54 6.62
CA VAL A 70 5.61 -1.41 7.00
C VAL A 70 4.73 -2.21 6.05
N VAL A 71 4.95 -2.08 4.73
CA VAL A 71 4.25 -2.85 3.70
C VAL A 71 4.93 -4.21 3.56
N ALA A 72 4.79 -5.01 4.59
CA ALA A 72 5.30 -6.37 4.65
C ALA A 72 4.16 -7.39 4.42
N ASP A 73 4.45 -8.67 4.58
CA ASP A 73 3.51 -9.79 4.43
C ASP A 73 2.50 -9.84 5.61
N THR A 74 1.72 -8.77 5.77
CA THR A 74 0.65 -8.73 6.76
C THR A 74 -0.67 -9.17 6.14
N PRO A 75 -1.56 -9.86 6.88
CA PRO A 75 -2.88 -10.25 6.41
C PRO A 75 -3.69 -9.08 5.86
N PHE A 76 -3.50 -7.88 6.42
CA PHE A 76 -4.20 -6.67 5.98
C PHE A 76 -3.98 -6.37 4.50
N PHE A 77 -2.73 -6.39 4.04
CA PHE A 77 -2.45 -6.08 2.63
C PHE A 77 -2.91 -7.19 1.69
N ALA A 78 -2.86 -8.45 2.15
CA ALA A 78 -3.39 -9.58 1.38
C ALA A 78 -4.91 -9.45 1.18
N GLU A 79 -5.66 -9.22 2.25
CA GLU A 79 -7.11 -9.01 2.20
C GLU A 79 -7.50 -7.77 1.38
N LEU A 80 -6.72 -6.69 1.48
CA LEU A 80 -6.92 -5.47 0.70
C LEU A 80 -6.75 -5.75 -0.80
N ILE A 81 -5.69 -6.46 -1.19
CA ILE A 81 -5.43 -6.83 -2.59
C ILE A 81 -6.53 -7.75 -3.13
N GLU A 82 -6.96 -8.75 -2.36
CA GLU A 82 -8.05 -9.65 -2.72
C GLU A 82 -9.36 -8.89 -2.92
N SER A 83 -9.68 -7.95 -2.03
CA SER A 83 -10.88 -7.11 -2.15
C SER A 83 -10.84 -6.23 -3.41
N ILE A 84 -9.70 -5.60 -3.71
CA ILE A 84 -9.50 -4.80 -4.94
C ILE A 84 -9.67 -5.70 -6.18
N GLN A 85 -9.11 -6.90 -6.16
CA GLN A 85 -9.21 -7.85 -7.27
C GLN A 85 -10.67 -8.27 -7.50
N CYS A 86 -11.41 -8.54 -6.43
CA CYS A 86 -12.83 -8.91 -6.49
C CYS A 86 -13.66 -7.80 -7.14
N GLU A 87 -13.50 -6.56 -6.69
CA GLU A 87 -14.20 -5.39 -7.27
C GLU A 87 -13.83 -5.15 -8.73
N CYS A 88 -12.54 -5.22 -9.08
CA CYS A 88 -12.11 -5.13 -10.48
C CYS A 88 -12.80 -6.19 -11.35
N HIS A 89 -12.89 -7.42 -10.85
CA HIS A 89 -13.53 -8.51 -11.59
C HIS A 89 -15.03 -8.27 -11.79
N GLN A 90 -15.75 -7.78 -10.78
CA GLN A 90 -17.17 -7.45 -10.86
C GLN A 90 -17.44 -6.36 -11.90
N GLU A 91 -16.55 -5.38 -12.02
CA GLU A 91 -16.60 -4.29 -13.01
C GLU A 91 -16.06 -4.71 -14.40
N GLY A 92 -15.69 -5.97 -14.58
CA GLY A 92 -15.15 -6.49 -15.84
C GLY A 92 -13.74 -5.95 -16.17
N LEU A 93 -13.00 -5.55 -15.15
CA LEU A 93 -11.62 -5.07 -15.21
C LEU A 93 -10.65 -6.16 -14.74
N GLU A 94 -9.44 -6.15 -15.27
CA GLU A 94 -8.33 -6.97 -14.75
C GLU A 94 -7.51 -6.16 -13.74
N LEU A 95 -7.01 -6.79 -12.68
CA LEU A 95 -6.05 -6.16 -11.77
C LEU A 95 -4.62 -6.53 -12.17
N MET A 96 -3.79 -5.52 -12.40
CA MET A 96 -2.36 -5.70 -12.64
C MET A 96 -1.57 -5.13 -11.46
N ILE A 97 -0.80 -5.98 -10.78
CA ILE A 97 -0.02 -5.59 -9.61
C ILE A 97 1.43 -5.33 -10.03
N SER A 98 1.98 -4.23 -9.54
CA SER A 98 3.39 -3.86 -9.71
C SER A 98 3.98 -3.50 -8.37
N HIS A 99 5.12 -4.08 -8.03
CA HIS A 99 5.90 -3.72 -6.86
C HIS A 99 7.00 -2.74 -7.25
N VAL A 100 7.19 -1.70 -6.47
CA VAL A 100 8.21 -0.67 -6.65
C VAL A 100 8.97 -0.51 -5.35
N HIS A 101 10.29 -0.68 -5.39
CA HIS A 101 11.18 -0.53 -4.24
C HIS A 101 12.12 0.66 -4.49
N ALA A 102 11.82 1.80 -3.88
CA ALA A 102 12.49 3.07 -4.16
C ALA A 102 14.01 3.04 -3.88
N ARG A 103 14.49 2.16 -3.01
CA ARG A 103 15.90 2.06 -2.61
C ARG A 103 16.63 0.84 -3.16
N GLU A 104 15.92 -0.13 -3.69
CA GLU A 104 16.48 -1.43 -4.10
C GLU A 104 16.44 -1.63 -5.62
N ASP A 105 15.54 -0.94 -6.33
CA ASP A 105 15.37 -1.10 -7.76
C ASP A 105 16.35 -0.20 -8.53
N ASP A 106 17.34 -0.78 -9.20
CA ASP A 106 18.29 -0.06 -10.06
C ASP A 106 17.62 0.66 -11.23
N ASP A 107 16.41 0.21 -11.63
CA ASP A 107 15.60 0.76 -12.71
C ASP A 107 14.37 1.57 -12.23
N PHE A 108 14.33 1.96 -10.96
CA PHE A 108 13.21 2.67 -10.33
C PHE A 108 12.64 3.81 -11.18
N GLU A 109 13.49 4.74 -11.63
CA GLU A 109 13.05 5.84 -12.49
C GLU A 109 12.48 5.38 -13.84
N ALA A 110 13.00 4.30 -14.40
CA ALA A 110 12.49 3.75 -15.65
C ALA A 110 11.12 3.12 -15.45
N GLN A 111 10.88 2.46 -14.32
CA GLN A 111 9.57 1.93 -13.95
C GLN A 111 8.54 3.05 -13.78
N ILE A 112 8.87 4.13 -13.06
CA ILE A 112 7.97 5.29 -12.90
C ILE A 112 7.65 5.91 -14.26
N ARG A 113 8.65 6.14 -15.13
CA ARG A 113 8.41 6.65 -16.48
C ARG A 113 7.50 5.74 -17.31
N ALA A 114 7.63 4.41 -17.16
CA ALA A 114 6.75 3.45 -17.81
C ALA A 114 5.30 3.60 -17.34
N PHE A 115 5.06 3.70 -16.03
CA PHE A 115 3.72 3.92 -15.47
C PHE A 115 3.12 5.25 -15.91
N CYS A 116 3.91 6.34 -15.95
CA CYS A 116 3.45 7.65 -16.42
C CYS A 116 3.03 7.61 -17.90
N SER A 117 3.72 6.83 -18.74
CA SER A 117 3.43 6.72 -20.17
C SER A 117 2.27 5.77 -20.49
N GLU A 118 1.95 4.85 -19.61
CA GLU A 118 0.96 3.80 -19.82
C GLU A 118 -0.46 4.34 -19.68
N LYS A 119 -1.39 3.79 -20.47
CA LYS A 119 -2.81 4.13 -20.42
C LYS A 119 -3.61 2.90 -19.97
N CYS A 120 -4.16 2.99 -18.76
CA CYS A 120 -5.05 1.98 -18.17
C CYS A 120 -6.37 2.61 -17.70
N ALA A 121 -7.29 1.81 -17.17
CA ALA A 121 -8.57 2.30 -16.64
C ALA A 121 -8.36 3.23 -15.44
N GLY A 122 -7.38 2.90 -14.60
CA GLY A 122 -6.99 3.70 -13.43
C GLY A 122 -5.79 3.11 -12.73
N ILE A 123 -5.20 3.89 -11.84
CA ILE A 123 -4.07 3.51 -11.00
C ILE A 123 -4.50 3.63 -9.54
N ILE A 124 -4.26 2.58 -8.77
CA ILE A 124 -4.32 2.60 -7.32
C ILE A 124 -2.88 2.57 -6.82
N LEU A 125 -2.45 3.63 -6.13
CA LEU A 125 -1.11 3.74 -5.56
C LEU A 125 -1.18 3.45 -4.06
N LEU A 126 -0.76 2.26 -3.64
CA LEU A 126 -0.61 1.93 -2.23
C LEU A 126 0.65 2.61 -1.71
N ALA A 127 0.46 3.68 -0.93
CA ALA A 127 1.47 4.66 -0.59
C ALA A 127 1.77 4.74 0.92
N THR A 128 1.55 3.67 1.68
CA THR A 128 1.68 3.62 3.15
C THR A 128 3.02 4.21 3.65
N GLU A 129 4.12 3.88 2.95
CA GLU A 129 5.47 4.32 3.31
C GLU A 129 5.94 5.59 2.58
N MET A 130 5.13 6.12 1.66
CA MET A 130 5.51 7.19 0.74
C MET A 130 5.54 8.56 1.41
N THR A 131 6.56 9.36 1.09
CA THR A 131 6.65 10.77 1.47
C THR A 131 6.02 11.68 0.39
N PRO A 132 5.74 12.97 0.70
CA PRO A 132 5.25 13.91 -0.30
C PRO A 132 6.22 14.09 -1.48
N GLU A 133 7.52 14.09 -1.22
CA GLU A 133 8.57 14.24 -2.25
C GLU A 133 8.58 13.04 -3.21
N GLU A 134 8.36 11.84 -2.69
CA GLU A 134 8.27 10.61 -3.50
C GLU A 134 7.00 10.61 -4.37
N LEU A 135 5.87 11.13 -3.86
CA LEU A 135 4.62 11.25 -4.62
C LEU A 135 4.80 12.16 -5.86
N SER A 136 5.61 13.20 -5.78
CA SER A 136 5.82 14.14 -6.89
C SER A 136 6.27 13.47 -8.20
N GLN A 137 6.86 12.28 -8.12
CA GLN A 137 7.29 11.50 -9.29
C GLN A 137 6.10 10.87 -10.05
N PHE A 138 4.92 10.81 -9.45
CA PHE A 138 3.71 10.23 -10.02
C PHE A 138 2.73 11.28 -10.58
N THR A 139 3.14 12.55 -10.72
CA THR A 139 2.22 13.65 -11.12
C THR A 139 1.88 13.65 -12.60
N ASP A 140 2.73 13.10 -13.47
CA ASP A 140 2.55 13.11 -14.94
C ASP A 140 1.83 11.88 -15.50
N LEU A 141 1.00 11.23 -14.68
CA LEU A 141 0.28 10.03 -15.08
C LEU A 141 -0.79 10.33 -16.14
N ARG A 142 -0.85 9.50 -17.19
CA ARG A 142 -1.90 9.58 -18.24
C ARG A 142 -3.23 8.95 -17.84
N SER A 143 -3.24 8.19 -16.77
CA SER A 143 -4.41 7.51 -16.22
C SER A 143 -4.82 8.16 -14.90
N PRO A 144 -6.12 8.19 -14.55
CA PRO A 144 -6.56 8.69 -13.26
C PRO A 144 -5.94 7.85 -12.12
N MET A 145 -5.55 8.51 -11.03
CA MET A 145 -4.92 7.86 -9.88
C MET A 145 -5.69 8.13 -8.59
N VAL A 146 -5.75 7.12 -7.73
CA VAL A 146 -6.18 7.21 -6.34
C VAL A 146 -5.04 6.71 -5.45
N VAL A 147 -4.70 7.51 -4.45
CA VAL A 147 -3.74 7.11 -3.41
C VAL A 147 -4.48 6.30 -2.34
N LEU A 148 -3.90 5.18 -1.95
CA LEU A 148 -4.45 4.27 -0.96
C LEU A 148 -3.55 4.21 0.27
N ASP A 149 -4.17 4.24 1.45
CA ASP A 149 -3.53 4.12 2.78
C ASP A 149 -2.52 5.24 3.12
N ASN A 150 -2.59 6.36 2.38
CA ASN A 150 -1.90 7.61 2.71
C ASN A 150 -2.67 8.80 2.12
N SER A 151 -2.41 10.01 2.61
CA SER A 151 -2.94 11.25 2.01
C SER A 151 -1.93 12.38 2.14
N PHE A 152 -1.96 13.31 1.18
CA PHE A 152 -0.98 14.36 1.03
C PHE A 152 -1.74 15.69 0.92
N ALA A 153 -1.72 16.49 1.99
CA ALA A 153 -2.52 17.73 2.07
C ALA A 153 -2.07 18.81 1.07
N SER A 154 -0.80 18.76 0.63
CA SER A 154 -0.22 19.69 -0.33
C SER A 154 -0.48 19.32 -1.79
N GLU A 155 -0.98 18.10 -2.05
CA GLU A 155 -1.12 17.56 -3.41
C GLU A 155 -2.60 17.42 -3.80
N ASN A 156 -2.91 17.74 -5.06
CA ASN A 156 -4.26 17.59 -5.60
C ASN A 156 -4.50 16.16 -6.07
N VAL A 157 -4.52 15.20 -5.14
CA VAL A 157 -4.76 13.79 -5.40
C VAL A 157 -5.95 13.27 -4.59
N HIS A 158 -6.70 12.34 -5.17
CA HIS A 158 -7.74 11.61 -4.42
C HIS A 158 -7.09 10.56 -3.54
N SER A 159 -7.51 10.49 -2.27
CA SER A 159 -6.97 9.52 -1.31
C SER A 159 -8.08 8.75 -0.62
N VAL A 160 -7.80 7.48 -0.33
CA VAL A 160 -8.63 6.62 0.51
C VAL A 160 -7.78 6.16 1.68
N VAL A 161 -8.17 6.55 2.89
CA VAL A 161 -7.44 6.29 4.14
C VAL A 161 -8.38 5.80 5.23
N MET A 162 -7.85 5.04 6.18
CA MET A 162 -8.54 4.79 7.44
C MET A 162 -8.49 6.04 8.32
N ASN A 163 -9.49 6.21 9.20
CA ASN A 163 -9.46 7.26 10.22
C ASN A 163 -8.52 6.87 11.36
N ASN A 164 -7.21 6.97 11.11
CA ASN A 164 -6.18 6.57 12.05
C ASN A 164 -6.19 7.39 13.35
N TRP A 165 -6.52 8.66 13.25
CA TRP A 165 -6.62 9.52 14.42
C TRP A 165 -7.72 9.01 15.37
N GLU A 166 -8.92 8.73 14.84
CA GLU A 166 -10.04 8.20 15.62
C GLU A 166 -9.73 6.83 16.21
N ALA A 167 -9.04 5.97 15.46
CA ALA A 167 -8.62 4.66 15.96
C ALA A 167 -7.72 4.78 17.20
N GLY A 168 -6.76 5.69 17.19
CA GLY A 168 -5.92 5.97 18.37
C GLY A 168 -6.73 6.57 19.53
N TYR A 169 -7.63 7.51 19.23
CA TYR A 169 -8.51 8.11 20.23
C TYR A 169 -9.40 7.06 20.92
N LEU A 170 -10.02 6.17 20.14
CA LEU A 170 -10.87 5.10 20.68
C LEU A 170 -10.07 4.10 21.51
N ALA A 171 -8.81 3.79 21.13
CA ALA A 171 -7.95 2.93 21.93
C ALA A 171 -7.65 3.55 23.33
N ALA A 172 -7.44 4.87 23.38
CA ALA A 172 -7.29 5.57 24.67
C ALA A 172 -8.57 5.46 25.51
N ARG A 173 -9.74 5.67 24.90
CA ARG A 173 -11.02 5.57 25.57
C ARG A 173 -11.26 4.17 26.14
N GLU A 174 -10.97 3.13 25.37
CA GLU A 174 -11.12 1.74 25.80
C GLU A 174 -10.30 1.46 27.07
N LEU A 175 -9.04 1.88 27.10
CA LEU A 175 -8.18 1.71 28.28
C LEU A 175 -8.67 2.52 29.47
N LEU A 176 -9.15 3.74 29.26
CA LEU A 176 -9.68 4.61 30.31
C LEU A 176 -10.98 4.05 30.89
N ASP A 177 -11.88 3.56 30.05
CA ASP A 177 -13.17 2.98 30.44
C ASP A 177 -12.97 1.64 31.20
N ALA A 178 -11.91 0.90 30.86
CA ALA A 178 -11.43 -0.26 31.63
C ALA A 178 -10.79 0.12 33.00
N GLY A 179 -10.68 1.40 33.31
CA GLY A 179 -10.18 1.90 34.58
C GLY A 179 -8.67 2.15 34.66
N HIS A 180 -7.94 1.95 33.57
CA HIS A 180 -6.49 2.19 33.56
C HIS A 180 -6.16 3.68 33.63
N ARG A 181 -5.08 4.00 34.37
CA ARG A 181 -4.55 5.37 34.49
C ARG A 181 -3.03 5.43 34.31
N ASP A 182 -2.34 4.30 34.52
CA ASP A 182 -0.93 4.11 34.20
C ASP A 182 -0.83 3.44 32.83
N ILE A 183 -0.77 4.27 31.78
CA ILE A 183 -0.94 3.87 30.38
C ILE A 183 0.31 4.26 29.59
N GLY A 184 0.76 3.37 28.70
CA GLY A 184 1.85 3.58 27.76
C GLY A 184 1.47 3.28 26.32
N HIS A 185 2.40 3.46 25.39
CA HIS A 185 2.19 3.30 23.98
C HIS A 185 3.32 2.56 23.29
N ILE A 186 3.02 1.46 22.63
CA ILE A 186 3.93 0.75 21.74
C ILE A 186 3.75 1.36 20.35
N THR A 187 4.76 2.11 19.90
CA THR A 187 4.72 2.86 18.63
C THR A 187 5.74 2.32 17.63
N SER A 188 5.61 2.68 16.37
CA SER A 188 6.61 2.31 15.37
C SER A 188 7.90 3.11 15.55
N SER A 189 9.04 2.42 15.49
CA SER A 189 10.36 3.04 15.41
C SER A 189 10.69 3.61 14.03
N VAL A 190 9.90 3.21 13.01
CA VAL A 190 9.98 3.73 11.65
C VAL A 190 8.81 4.69 11.43
N PRO A 191 9.05 5.94 11.01
CA PRO A 191 8.00 6.91 10.83
C PRO A 191 7.14 6.58 9.59
N PHE A 192 5.82 6.55 9.77
CA PHE A 192 4.81 6.56 8.70
C PHE A 192 3.52 7.18 9.23
N ARG A 193 2.78 7.81 8.31
CA ARG A 193 1.65 8.67 8.65
C ARG A 193 0.61 8.01 9.54
N ASN A 194 0.17 6.80 9.20
CA ASN A 194 -0.91 6.12 9.91
C ASN A 194 -0.57 5.94 11.40
N ASN A 195 0.67 5.55 11.72
CA ASN A 195 1.10 5.41 13.11
C ASN A 195 1.19 6.76 13.82
N THR A 196 1.65 7.80 13.13
CA THR A 196 1.70 9.17 13.68
C THR A 196 0.30 9.67 14.03
N GLU A 197 -0.67 9.50 13.14
CA GLU A 197 -2.07 9.89 13.38
C GLU A 197 -2.69 9.09 14.54
N ARG A 198 -2.46 7.78 14.63
CA ARG A 198 -2.91 6.95 15.76
C ARG A 198 -2.32 7.45 17.08
N THR A 199 -1.02 7.76 17.10
CA THR A 199 -0.36 8.32 18.29
C THR A 199 -0.96 9.66 18.70
N GLN A 200 -1.27 10.53 17.74
CA GLN A 200 -1.90 11.83 18.01
C GLN A 200 -3.32 11.66 18.59
N GLY A 201 -4.13 10.79 17.98
CA GLY A 201 -5.46 10.47 18.49
C GLY A 201 -5.42 9.87 19.90
N PHE A 202 -4.48 8.96 20.14
CA PHE A 202 -4.28 8.35 21.47
C PHE A 202 -3.92 9.38 22.53
N ARG A 203 -2.98 10.29 22.22
CA ARG A 203 -2.64 11.41 23.12
C ARG A 203 -3.84 12.30 23.40
N ALA A 204 -4.66 12.60 22.39
CA ALA A 204 -5.87 13.42 22.55
C ALA A 204 -6.87 12.75 23.48
N GLY A 205 -7.14 11.45 23.33
CA GLY A 205 -8.03 10.69 24.20
C GLY A 205 -7.55 10.64 25.66
N LEU A 206 -6.25 10.51 25.91
CA LEU A 206 -5.67 10.57 27.26
C LEU A 206 -5.79 11.97 27.86
N ALA A 207 -5.55 13.02 27.07
CA ALA A 207 -5.62 14.41 27.52
C ALA A 207 -7.01 14.81 28.00
N GLU A 208 -8.09 14.29 27.41
CA GLU A 208 -9.46 14.51 27.88
C GLU A 208 -9.70 13.98 29.30
N ALA A 209 -8.95 12.95 29.70
CA ALA A 209 -8.98 12.42 31.09
C ALA A 209 -7.93 13.08 31.99
N GLY A 210 -7.26 14.13 31.54
CA GLY A 210 -6.21 14.82 32.30
C GLY A 210 -4.89 14.01 32.41
N LEU A 211 -4.68 13.04 31.53
CA LEU A 211 -3.47 12.22 31.50
C LEU A 211 -2.54 12.67 30.37
N GLU A 212 -1.24 12.61 30.63
CA GLU A 212 -0.20 12.80 29.64
C GLU A 212 0.44 11.46 29.27
N LEU A 213 0.99 11.39 28.08
CA LEU A 213 1.81 10.27 27.62
C LEU A 213 3.29 10.71 27.59
N PRO A 214 4.03 10.53 28.68
CA PRO A 214 5.44 10.93 28.74
C PRO A 214 6.33 9.98 27.96
N GLU A 215 7.50 10.46 27.52
CA GLU A 215 8.41 9.72 26.62
C GLU A 215 8.91 8.40 27.21
N GLU A 216 9.06 8.30 28.52
CA GLU A 216 9.44 7.06 29.20
C GLU A 216 8.39 5.96 29.10
N LYS A 217 7.13 6.29 28.75
CA LYS A 217 6.04 5.34 28.54
C LYS A 217 5.78 5.07 27.05
N ILE A 218 6.63 5.56 26.16
CA ILE A 218 6.60 5.28 24.74
C ILE A 218 7.63 4.20 24.41
N TYR A 219 7.19 3.11 23.79
CA TYR A 219 7.99 1.94 23.45
C TYR A 219 8.12 1.84 21.92
N PRO A 220 9.16 2.44 21.30
CA PRO A 220 9.37 2.37 19.87
C PRO A 220 9.90 0.99 19.48
N VAL A 221 9.16 0.29 18.63
CA VAL A 221 9.50 -1.03 18.10
C VAL A 221 9.36 -1.07 16.59
N LEU A 222 10.04 -1.98 15.91
CA LEU A 222 9.81 -2.22 14.48
C LEU A 222 8.38 -2.68 14.24
N PRO A 223 7.68 -2.17 13.20
CA PRO A 223 6.27 -2.49 12.93
C PRO A 223 6.09 -3.86 12.26
N ALA A 224 6.82 -4.86 12.74
CA ALA A 224 6.78 -6.25 12.31
C ALA A 224 6.86 -7.16 13.55
N MET A 225 6.19 -8.30 13.53
CA MET A 225 6.05 -9.16 14.71
C MET A 225 7.39 -9.55 15.36
N ASN A 226 8.35 -10.05 14.58
CA ASN A 226 9.66 -10.44 15.12
C ASN A 226 10.50 -9.23 15.56
N GLY A 227 10.44 -8.12 14.81
CA GLY A 227 11.14 -6.89 15.16
C GLY A 227 10.57 -6.28 16.44
N ALA A 228 9.25 -6.24 16.59
CA ALA A 228 8.60 -5.77 17.82
C ALA A 228 8.97 -6.64 19.03
N TYR A 229 9.07 -7.95 18.86
CA TYR A 229 9.50 -8.86 19.91
C TYR A 229 10.93 -8.55 20.37
N GLU A 230 11.90 -8.45 19.45
CA GLU A 230 13.30 -8.20 19.80
C GLU A 230 13.49 -6.80 20.42
N ASP A 231 12.84 -5.78 19.84
CA ASP A 231 12.93 -4.42 20.40
C ASP A 231 12.30 -4.34 21.79
N MET A 232 11.12 -4.95 21.98
CA MET A 232 10.48 -4.95 23.30
C MET A 232 11.31 -5.69 24.34
N ARG A 233 11.93 -6.82 24.00
CA ARG A 233 12.88 -7.52 24.90
C ARG A 233 14.03 -6.62 25.34
N ARG A 234 14.59 -5.82 24.42
CA ARG A 234 15.64 -4.87 24.72
C ARG A 234 15.12 -3.76 25.65
N LEU A 235 13.98 -3.15 25.31
CA LEU A 235 13.37 -2.06 26.09
C LEU A 235 13.01 -2.50 27.52
N LEU A 236 12.52 -3.73 27.70
CA LEU A 236 12.23 -4.28 29.03
C LEU A 236 13.49 -4.40 29.90
N LYS A 237 14.62 -4.81 29.34
CA LYS A 237 15.90 -4.86 30.06
C LYS A 237 16.42 -3.47 30.45
N GLU A 238 16.23 -2.48 29.57
CA GLU A 238 16.70 -1.12 29.77
C GLU A 238 15.83 -0.33 30.76
N ARG A 239 14.50 -0.51 30.72
CA ARG A 239 13.54 0.32 31.46
C ARG A 239 12.98 -0.31 32.73
N GLY A 240 13.02 -1.63 32.83
CA GLY A 240 12.67 -2.42 34.01
C GLY A 240 11.15 -2.61 34.22
N ARG A 241 10.39 -1.53 34.40
CA ARG A 241 8.94 -1.62 34.73
C ARG A 241 8.07 -1.17 33.56
N LEU A 242 6.97 -1.91 33.34
CA LEU A 242 5.90 -1.53 32.42
C LEU A 242 4.77 -0.77 33.13
N PRO A 243 4.01 0.08 32.40
CA PRO A 243 2.74 0.60 32.87
C PRO A 243 1.70 -0.52 32.94
N GLY A 244 0.58 -0.27 33.66
CA GLY A 244 -0.49 -1.25 33.80
C GLY A 244 -1.29 -1.52 32.52
N ALA A 245 -1.16 -0.66 31.49
CA ALA A 245 -1.77 -0.89 30.19
C ALA A 245 -0.96 -0.26 29.05
N LEU A 246 -1.06 -0.85 27.86
CA LEU A 246 -0.35 -0.45 26.65
C LEU A 246 -1.33 -0.41 25.46
N PHE A 247 -1.28 0.66 24.68
CA PHE A 247 -1.81 0.68 23.32
C PHE A 247 -0.71 0.34 22.34
N ALA A 248 -0.96 -0.59 21.43
CA ALA A 248 -0.04 -0.90 20.33
C ALA A 248 -0.59 -0.35 19.01
N GLY A 249 0.23 0.40 18.29
CA GLY A 249 -0.15 1.11 17.07
C GLY A 249 -0.54 0.19 15.89
N ASN A 250 -0.22 -1.12 15.95
CA ASN A 250 -0.79 -2.16 15.11
C ASN A 250 -0.71 -3.54 15.79
N ASP A 251 -1.46 -4.52 15.25
CA ASP A 251 -1.55 -5.88 15.81
C ASP A 251 -0.21 -6.63 15.78
N TRP A 252 0.64 -6.45 14.77
CA TRP A 252 1.96 -7.10 14.74
C TRP A 252 2.87 -6.61 15.85
N MET A 253 2.84 -5.29 16.13
CA MET A 253 3.55 -4.74 17.28
C MET A 253 2.94 -5.23 18.59
N ALA A 254 1.60 -5.37 18.67
CA ALA A 254 0.92 -5.92 19.85
C ALA A 254 1.36 -7.34 20.13
N ILE A 255 1.27 -8.25 19.14
CA ILE A 255 1.59 -9.67 19.29
C ILE A 255 3.07 -9.88 19.61
N GLY A 256 3.97 -9.23 18.87
CA GLY A 256 5.41 -9.35 19.11
C GLY A 256 5.81 -8.85 20.49
N SER A 257 5.30 -7.67 20.89
CA SER A 257 5.57 -7.10 22.21
C SER A 257 4.94 -7.92 23.34
N MET A 258 3.71 -8.42 23.16
CA MET A 258 3.03 -9.27 24.13
C MET A 258 3.85 -10.52 24.45
N ARG A 259 4.38 -11.19 23.41
CA ARG A 259 5.26 -12.35 23.61
C ARG A 259 6.50 -12.00 24.44
N ALA A 260 7.18 -10.88 24.13
CA ALA A 260 8.36 -10.43 24.89
C ALA A 260 8.02 -10.09 26.35
N ILE A 261 6.86 -9.48 26.58
CA ILE A 261 6.34 -9.12 27.91
C ILE A 261 6.05 -10.37 28.72
N GLN A 262 5.41 -11.39 28.13
CA GLN A 262 5.14 -12.66 28.78
C GLN A 262 6.41 -13.44 29.10
N GLU A 263 7.39 -13.47 28.22
CA GLU A 263 8.69 -14.12 28.46
C GLU A 263 9.51 -13.40 29.56
N ALA A 264 9.24 -12.10 29.78
CA ALA A 264 9.82 -11.35 30.90
C ALA A 264 9.13 -11.59 32.26
N GLY A 265 8.07 -12.44 32.27
CA GLY A 265 7.37 -12.86 33.49
C GLY A 265 6.11 -12.08 33.82
N TYR A 266 5.67 -11.14 32.97
CA TYR A 266 4.40 -10.45 33.17
C TYR A 266 3.24 -11.29 32.61
N ARG A 267 2.11 -11.28 33.31
CA ARG A 267 0.86 -11.86 32.82
C ARG A 267 0.09 -10.82 32.04
N VAL A 268 -0.45 -11.20 30.90
CA VAL A 268 -1.35 -10.40 30.07
C VAL A 268 -2.71 -11.10 30.08
N PRO A 269 -3.79 -10.44 30.53
CA PRO A 269 -3.89 -9.00 30.86
C PRO A 269 -3.66 -8.65 32.35
N GLU A 270 -3.40 -9.59 33.29
CA GLU A 270 -3.47 -9.38 34.73
C GLU A 270 -2.46 -8.35 35.26
N ASP A 271 -1.23 -8.37 34.74
CA ASP A 271 -0.17 -7.43 35.15
C ASP A 271 -0.04 -6.25 34.16
N VAL A 272 -0.30 -6.49 32.87
CA VAL A 272 -0.27 -5.49 31.80
C VAL A 272 -1.37 -5.79 30.78
N SER A 273 -2.35 -4.90 30.61
CA SER A 273 -3.34 -4.99 29.54
C SER A 273 -2.78 -4.45 28.23
N ILE A 274 -3.13 -5.06 27.08
CA ILE A 274 -2.68 -4.60 25.76
C ILE A 274 -3.88 -4.46 24.85
N VAL A 275 -4.00 -3.27 24.20
CA VAL A 275 -4.99 -3.00 23.15
C VAL A 275 -4.26 -2.77 21.84
N GLY A 276 -4.68 -3.44 20.76
CA GLY A 276 -4.21 -3.23 19.39
C GLY A 276 -5.06 -2.21 18.64
N ASP A 277 -4.94 -2.18 17.32
CA ASP A 277 -5.67 -1.25 16.46
C ASP A 277 -6.93 -1.87 15.82
N ARG A 278 -7.22 -3.15 16.10
CA ARG A 278 -8.40 -3.89 15.61
C ARG A 278 -9.13 -4.61 16.73
N LYS A 279 -10.40 -4.99 16.45
CA LYS A 279 -11.27 -5.73 17.39
C LYS A 279 -10.78 -7.15 17.74
N SER A 280 -9.81 -7.67 17.01
CA SER A 280 -9.31 -9.05 17.15
C SER A 280 -8.19 -9.21 18.17
N VAL A 281 -7.93 -8.22 19.00
CA VAL A 281 -6.89 -8.33 20.01
C VAL A 281 -7.42 -9.00 21.26
N VAL A 282 -6.67 -9.94 21.69
CA VAL A 282 -6.81 -10.87 22.83
C VAL A 282 -6.88 -10.15 24.17
#